data_c3256cb3e923afc3be71ef465123dcdc
#
_entry.id   c3256cb3e923afc3be71ef465123dcdc
#
_cell.length_a   1.000
_cell.length_b   1.000
_cell.length_c   1.000
_cell.angle_alpha   90.00
_cell.angle_beta   90.00
_cell.angle_gamma   90.00
#
_symmetry.space_group_name_H-M   'P 1'
#
loop_
_entity.id
_entity.type
_entity.pdbx_description
1 polymer ?
#
loop_
_entity_poly.entity_id
_entity_poly.type
_entity_poly.pdbx_seq_one_letter_code
_entity_poly.pdbx_strand_id
1 'polypeptide(L)'
;YYYLRKYRGWTGPCVRNNSTTHLLDRVAADFGEKCYEVNVGFKFISAKMAETNAVVGGESSGGMAVRGHIAGKDGIYAAALLVEMLAVTGKSVSELYKEITDKYGMLYYEDAAFTMKPARKTELQELLFVQEQLPDFGKEIDHVSRADGCKVFFKDGSWIICRFSGTEPLLRMAAEGETRAQALDYIHIWRKALDL
;
A
#
# COMPACT_ATOMS: atom_id res chain seq x y z
N TYR A 1 -9.63 3.89 8.92
CA TYR A 1 -8.74 4.59 9.87
C TYR A 1 -9.21 6.02 10.14
N TYR A 2 -9.37 6.85 9.10
CA TYR A 2 -9.85 8.25 9.21
C TYR A 2 -11.16 8.36 10.00
N TYR A 3 -12.14 7.49 9.71
CA TYR A 3 -13.42 7.45 10.42
C TYR A 3 -13.23 7.17 11.92
N LEU A 4 -12.48 6.13 12.26
CA LEU A 4 -12.23 5.76 13.66
C LEU A 4 -11.49 6.86 14.44
N ARG A 5 -10.54 7.54 13.77
CA ARG A 5 -9.80 8.66 14.37
C ARG A 5 -10.69 9.90 14.56
N LYS A 6 -11.32 10.36 13.49
CA LYS A 6 -12.02 11.65 13.47
C LYS A 6 -13.39 11.60 14.13
N TYR A 7 -14.18 10.56 13.82
CA TYR A 7 -15.59 10.50 14.23
C TYR A 7 -15.81 9.62 15.49
N ARG A 8 -14.94 8.66 15.73
CA ARG A 8 -15.03 7.79 16.91
C ARG A 8 -14.04 8.14 18.01
N GLY A 9 -13.12 9.04 17.78
CA GLY A 9 -12.14 9.51 18.76
C GLY A 9 -11.11 8.46 19.17
N TRP A 10 -10.94 7.38 18.39
CA TRP A 10 -9.93 6.37 18.69
C TRP A 10 -8.53 6.94 18.54
N THR A 11 -7.59 6.49 19.38
CA THR A 11 -6.20 6.93 19.34
C THR A 11 -5.28 5.77 19.02
N GLY A 12 -4.19 6.02 18.30
CA GLY A 12 -3.17 5.05 17.95
C GLY A 12 -2.84 5.01 16.46
N PRO A 13 -1.73 4.33 16.12
CA PRO A 13 -1.20 4.25 14.76
C PRO A 13 -2.05 3.35 13.84
N CYS A 14 -1.63 3.26 12.58
CA CYS A 14 -2.14 2.28 11.63
C CYS A 14 -0.98 1.45 11.03
N VAL A 15 -1.34 0.36 10.37
CA VAL A 15 -0.40 -0.55 9.70
C VAL A 15 -0.87 -0.79 8.27
N ARG A 16 0.04 -0.74 7.31
CA ARG A 16 -0.19 -1.14 5.93
C ARG A 16 0.92 -2.03 5.41
N ASN A 17 0.65 -2.84 4.40
CA ASN A 17 1.73 -3.49 3.70
C ASN A 17 2.44 -2.52 2.73
N ASN A 18 3.60 -2.92 2.22
CA ASN A 18 4.46 -2.10 1.37
C ASN A 18 3.88 -1.80 -0.03
N SER A 19 2.79 -2.46 -0.42
CA SER A 19 2.06 -2.23 -1.68
C SER A 19 0.75 -1.44 -1.50
N THR A 20 0.53 -0.86 -0.33
CA THR A 20 -0.68 -0.08 -0.01
C THR A 20 -0.39 1.41 -0.05
N THR A 21 -1.40 2.19 -0.41
CA THR A 21 -1.31 3.66 -0.58
C THR A 21 -0.64 4.37 0.60
N HIS A 22 0.21 5.33 0.32
CA HIS A 22 0.81 6.25 1.29
C HIS A 22 -0.16 7.37 1.75
N LEU A 23 -1.38 7.40 1.24
CA LEU A 23 -2.42 8.28 1.78
C LEU A 23 -2.70 8.00 3.26
N LEU A 24 -2.58 6.73 3.70
CA LEU A 24 -2.65 6.36 5.12
C LEU A 24 -1.57 7.02 5.97
N ASP A 25 -0.37 7.19 5.44
CA ASP A 25 0.75 7.86 6.13
C ASP A 25 0.42 9.34 6.36
N ARG A 26 -0.12 10.02 5.33
CA ARG A 26 -0.55 11.42 5.43
C ARG A 26 -1.66 11.60 6.46
N VAL A 27 -2.65 10.70 6.47
CA VAL A 27 -3.75 10.70 7.44
C VAL A 27 -3.23 10.45 8.85
N ALA A 28 -2.33 9.47 9.03
CA ALA A 28 -1.76 9.16 10.34
C ALA A 28 -0.96 10.34 10.91
N ALA A 29 -0.11 10.95 10.08
CA ALA A 29 0.71 12.10 10.47
C ALA A 29 -0.12 13.30 10.93
N ASP A 30 -1.26 13.58 10.30
CA ASP A 30 -2.19 14.66 10.70
C ASP A 30 -2.79 14.43 12.09
N PHE A 31 -2.97 13.17 12.49
CA PHE A 31 -3.40 12.81 13.84
C PHE A 31 -2.24 12.66 14.84
N GLY A 32 -1.01 13.04 14.46
CA GLY A 32 0.19 12.87 15.29
C GLY A 32 0.61 11.43 15.49
N GLU A 33 0.22 10.54 14.59
CA GLU A 33 0.44 9.10 14.68
C GLU A 33 1.33 8.60 13.53
N LYS A 34 1.86 7.39 13.69
CA LYS A 34 2.66 6.72 12.67
C LYS A 34 1.83 5.72 11.85
N CYS A 35 2.05 5.65 10.56
CA CYS A 35 1.68 4.51 9.72
C CYS A 35 2.88 3.58 9.60
N TYR A 36 2.76 2.33 10.05
CA TYR A 36 3.83 1.34 9.95
C TYR A 36 3.72 0.57 8.65
N GLU A 37 4.80 0.54 7.87
CA GLU A 37 4.92 -0.31 6.69
C GLU A 37 5.46 -1.69 7.10
N VAL A 38 4.86 -2.75 6.54
CA VAL A 38 5.29 -4.15 6.72
C VAL A 38 5.30 -4.88 5.38
N ASN A 39 5.93 -6.05 5.34
CA ASN A 39 5.93 -6.93 4.17
C ASN A 39 4.51 -7.38 3.80
N VAL A 40 4.30 -7.77 2.54
CA VAL A 40 3.03 -8.34 2.09
C VAL A 40 2.75 -9.66 2.80
N GLY A 41 1.55 -9.76 3.33
CA GLY A 41 1.06 -10.92 4.06
C GLY A 41 0.43 -10.50 5.37
N PHE A 42 -0.84 -10.89 5.55
CA PHE A 42 -1.65 -10.38 6.67
C PHE A 42 -1.08 -10.71 8.05
N LYS A 43 -0.29 -11.80 8.16
CA LYS A 43 0.43 -12.16 9.39
C LYS A 43 1.36 -11.05 9.90
N PHE A 44 2.01 -10.31 8.98
CA PHE A 44 2.89 -9.20 9.35
C PHE A 44 2.11 -7.98 9.83
N ILE A 45 0.94 -7.73 9.20
CA ILE A 45 0.01 -6.69 9.63
C ILE A 45 -0.50 -6.99 11.04
N SER A 46 -1.03 -8.22 11.28
CA SER A 46 -1.55 -8.63 12.57
C SER A 46 -0.50 -8.53 13.67
N ALA A 47 0.73 -9.01 13.41
CA ALA A 47 1.83 -8.94 14.36
C ALA A 47 2.20 -7.48 14.70
N LYS A 48 2.32 -6.61 13.69
CA LYS A 48 2.64 -5.19 13.90
C LYS A 48 1.51 -4.44 14.60
N MET A 49 0.26 -4.77 14.32
CA MET A 49 -0.90 -4.21 15.04
C MET A 49 -0.84 -4.55 16.52
N ALA A 50 -0.53 -5.81 16.86
CA ALA A 50 -0.41 -6.24 18.26
C ALA A 50 0.77 -5.54 18.98
N GLU A 51 1.93 -5.44 18.30
CA GLU A 51 3.14 -4.77 18.83
C GLU A 51 2.90 -3.29 19.12
N THR A 52 2.19 -2.59 18.24
CA THR A 52 2.03 -1.13 18.31
C THR A 52 0.68 -0.67 18.84
N ASN A 53 -0.21 -1.59 19.19
CA ASN A 53 -1.60 -1.31 19.53
C ASN A 53 -2.32 -0.49 18.46
N ALA A 54 -2.04 -0.79 17.19
CA ALA A 54 -2.60 -0.04 16.07
C ALA A 54 -4.12 -0.16 15.97
N VAL A 55 -4.77 0.92 15.54
CA VAL A 55 -6.23 1.01 15.39
C VAL A 55 -6.73 0.15 14.25
N VAL A 56 -6.03 0.21 13.10
CA VAL A 56 -6.38 -0.50 11.86
C VAL A 56 -5.11 -1.01 11.20
N GLY A 57 -5.19 -2.20 10.63
CA GLY A 57 -4.21 -2.69 9.67
C GLY A 57 -4.88 -3.15 8.38
N GLY A 58 -4.27 -2.87 7.23
CA GLY A 58 -4.92 -3.16 5.95
C GLY A 58 -3.96 -3.38 4.78
N GLU A 59 -4.53 -3.90 3.71
CA GLU A 59 -3.86 -4.20 2.44
C GLU A 59 -4.59 -3.54 1.27
N SER A 60 -3.89 -3.23 0.19
CA SER A 60 -4.46 -2.69 -1.06
C SER A 60 -5.57 -3.58 -1.65
N SER A 61 -5.53 -4.89 -1.38
CA SER A 61 -6.56 -5.85 -1.77
C SER A 61 -7.90 -5.70 -1.02
N GLY A 62 -8.00 -4.78 -0.05
CA GLY A 62 -9.19 -4.52 0.76
C GLY A 62 -9.27 -5.34 2.05
N GLY A 63 -8.34 -6.26 2.29
CA GLY A 63 -8.25 -6.99 3.55
C GLY A 63 -7.90 -6.05 4.71
N MET A 64 -8.68 -6.06 5.80
CA MET A 64 -8.42 -5.22 6.97
C MET A 64 -8.71 -5.94 8.28
N ALA A 65 -8.04 -5.50 9.34
CA ALA A 65 -8.33 -5.82 10.73
C ALA A 65 -8.44 -4.54 11.55
N VAL A 66 -9.21 -4.60 12.62
CA VAL A 66 -9.44 -3.47 13.53
C VAL A 66 -9.14 -3.93 14.96
N ARG A 67 -8.51 -3.07 15.75
CA ARG A 67 -8.19 -3.31 17.15
C ARG A 67 -9.45 -3.68 17.93
N GLY A 68 -9.35 -4.71 18.77
CA GLY A 68 -10.46 -5.18 19.60
C GLY A 68 -11.37 -6.20 18.91
N HIS A 69 -11.12 -6.51 17.64
CA HIS A 69 -11.72 -7.61 16.90
C HIS A 69 -10.69 -8.72 16.65
N ILE A 70 -10.99 -9.73 15.82
CA ILE A 70 -10.05 -10.81 15.50
C ILE A 70 -8.78 -10.27 14.84
N ALA A 71 -7.65 -10.90 15.12
CA ALA A 71 -6.36 -10.54 14.52
C ALA A 71 -6.21 -11.09 13.09
N GLY A 72 -7.22 -10.89 12.25
CA GLY A 72 -7.30 -11.39 10.89
C GLY A 72 -8.27 -10.58 10.04
N LYS A 73 -8.36 -10.94 8.76
CA LYS A 73 -9.30 -10.32 7.84
C LYS A 73 -10.71 -10.82 8.12
N ASP A 74 -11.64 -9.88 8.29
CA ASP A 74 -13.07 -10.16 8.43
C ASP A 74 -13.87 -9.20 7.56
N GLY A 75 -14.35 -9.72 6.43
CA GLY A 75 -15.13 -8.93 5.47
C GLY A 75 -16.52 -8.56 5.99
N ILE A 76 -17.12 -9.39 6.86
CA ILE A 76 -18.43 -9.11 7.46
C ILE A 76 -18.30 -7.94 8.43
N TYR A 77 -17.30 -7.98 9.30
CA TYR A 77 -17.01 -6.87 10.21
C TYR A 77 -16.66 -5.58 9.46
N ALA A 78 -15.84 -5.67 8.41
CA ALA A 78 -15.50 -4.52 7.58
C ALA A 78 -16.74 -3.89 6.91
N ALA A 79 -17.67 -4.72 6.42
CA ALA A 79 -18.93 -4.24 5.84
C ALA A 79 -19.81 -3.59 6.90
N ALA A 80 -19.95 -4.18 8.11
CA ALA A 80 -20.69 -3.60 9.22
C ALA A 80 -20.11 -2.25 9.65
N LEU A 81 -18.79 -2.14 9.73
CA LEU A 81 -18.09 -0.89 10.06
C LEU A 81 -18.30 0.19 8.98
N LEU A 82 -18.37 -0.21 7.70
CA LEU A 82 -18.69 0.71 6.60
C LEU A 82 -20.13 1.25 6.76
N VAL A 83 -21.09 0.40 7.06
CA VAL A 83 -22.48 0.82 7.31
C VAL A 83 -22.56 1.75 8.52
N GLU A 84 -21.89 1.43 9.62
CA GLU A 84 -21.77 2.32 10.79
C GLU A 84 -21.20 3.68 10.39
N MET A 85 -20.11 3.69 9.61
CA MET A 85 -19.46 4.91 9.15
C MET A 85 -20.42 5.82 8.36
N LEU A 86 -21.22 5.25 7.45
CA LEU A 86 -22.22 5.99 6.68
C LEU A 86 -23.34 6.52 7.58
N ALA A 87 -23.84 5.71 8.50
CA ALA A 87 -24.91 6.08 9.43
C ALA A 87 -24.46 7.19 10.40
N VAL A 88 -23.26 7.08 10.97
CA VAL A 88 -22.73 8.05 11.94
C VAL A 88 -22.38 9.38 11.29
N THR A 89 -21.82 9.34 10.07
CA THR A 89 -21.37 10.56 9.38
C THR A 89 -22.47 11.25 8.60
N GLY A 90 -23.53 10.53 8.24
CA GLY A 90 -24.57 11.02 7.32
C GLY A 90 -24.07 11.29 5.91
N LYS A 91 -22.89 10.79 5.54
CA LYS A 91 -22.21 11.05 4.27
C LYS A 91 -22.12 9.76 3.45
N SER A 92 -22.16 9.90 2.13
CA SER A 92 -21.82 8.82 1.21
C SER A 92 -20.33 8.49 1.23
N VAL A 93 -19.93 7.32 0.71
CA VAL A 93 -18.52 6.92 0.57
C VAL A 93 -17.74 7.95 -0.28
N SER A 94 -18.33 8.46 -1.36
CA SER A 94 -17.71 9.45 -2.24
C SER A 94 -17.48 10.79 -1.54
N GLU A 95 -18.42 11.22 -0.70
CA GLU A 95 -18.25 12.45 0.11
C GLU A 95 -17.16 12.29 1.15
N LEU A 96 -17.07 11.15 1.82
CA LEU A 96 -15.99 10.84 2.78
C LEU A 96 -14.63 10.74 2.07
N TYR A 97 -14.59 10.10 0.90
CA TYR A 97 -13.38 10.04 0.09
C TYR A 97 -12.94 11.44 -0.35
N LYS A 98 -13.88 12.26 -0.83
CA LYS A 98 -13.61 13.65 -1.19
C LYS A 98 -13.08 14.45 0.00
N GLU A 99 -13.66 14.29 1.18
CA GLU A 99 -13.19 14.95 2.41
C GLU A 99 -11.72 14.60 2.72
N ILE A 100 -11.34 13.33 2.52
CA ILE A 100 -9.97 12.87 2.72
C ILE A 100 -9.05 13.48 1.65
N THR A 101 -9.42 13.39 0.38
CA THR A 101 -8.57 13.86 -0.72
C THR A 101 -8.46 15.38 -0.81
N ASP A 102 -9.51 16.13 -0.43
CA ASP A 102 -9.44 17.58 -0.32
C ASP A 102 -8.44 18.02 0.78
N LYS A 103 -8.33 17.26 1.86
CA LYS A 103 -7.44 17.58 2.98
C LYS A 103 -6.00 17.12 2.77
N TYR A 104 -5.81 15.88 2.26
CA TYR A 104 -4.49 15.22 2.22
C TYR A 104 -3.90 15.13 0.81
N GLY A 105 -4.63 15.58 -0.20
CA GLY A 105 -4.27 15.44 -1.61
C GLY A 105 -4.70 14.10 -2.20
N MET A 106 -4.91 14.09 -3.50
CA MET A 106 -5.20 12.86 -4.26
C MET A 106 -3.90 12.12 -4.55
N LEU A 107 -3.91 10.80 -4.38
CA LEU A 107 -2.88 9.90 -4.87
C LEU A 107 -3.52 8.87 -5.80
N TYR A 108 -2.82 8.54 -6.87
CA TYR A 108 -3.28 7.59 -7.88
C TYR A 108 -2.43 6.32 -7.78
N TYR A 109 -3.10 5.23 -7.44
CA TYR A 109 -2.52 3.91 -7.34
C TYR A 109 -2.86 3.09 -8.57
N GLU A 110 -1.85 2.45 -9.17
CA GLU A 110 -2.01 1.51 -10.28
C GLU A 110 -1.21 0.25 -10.00
N ASP A 111 -1.71 -0.89 -10.48
CA ASP A 111 -1.00 -2.15 -10.37
C ASP A 111 -1.09 -3.00 -11.64
N ALA A 112 -0.14 -3.90 -11.78
CA ALA A 112 -0.08 -4.86 -12.86
C ALA A 112 0.53 -6.19 -12.40
N ALA A 113 0.16 -7.29 -13.07
CA ALA A 113 0.71 -8.60 -12.81
C ALA A 113 1.14 -9.26 -14.13
N PHE A 114 2.33 -9.86 -14.12
CA PHE A 114 2.94 -10.51 -15.28
C PHE A 114 3.23 -11.96 -14.97
N THR A 115 2.63 -12.87 -15.74
CA THR A 115 2.92 -14.31 -15.64
C THR A 115 4.30 -14.60 -16.23
N MET A 116 5.07 -15.47 -15.58
CA MET A 116 6.41 -15.81 -16.05
C MET A 116 6.73 -17.29 -15.86
N LYS A 117 7.66 -17.77 -16.68
CA LYS A 117 8.23 -19.12 -16.51
C LYS A 117 9.24 -19.13 -15.34
N PRO A 118 9.44 -20.27 -14.66
CA PRO A 118 10.37 -20.38 -13.53
C PRO A 118 11.79 -19.89 -13.84
N ALA A 119 12.33 -20.24 -15.02
CA ALA A 119 13.67 -19.78 -15.43
C ALA A 119 13.77 -18.24 -15.50
N ARG A 120 12.73 -17.58 -16.05
CA ARG A 120 12.69 -16.11 -16.12
C ARG A 120 12.60 -15.50 -14.72
N LYS A 121 11.89 -16.13 -13.81
CA LYS A 121 11.82 -15.68 -12.41
C LYS A 121 13.21 -15.64 -11.78
N THR A 122 14.02 -16.68 -11.93
CA THR A 122 15.38 -16.74 -11.39
C THR A 122 16.28 -15.65 -11.98
N GLU A 123 16.21 -15.45 -13.28
CA GLU A 123 16.96 -14.40 -13.98
C GLU A 123 16.59 -12.98 -13.46
N LEU A 124 15.29 -12.70 -13.33
CA LEU A 124 14.83 -11.41 -12.82
C LEU A 124 15.13 -11.22 -11.33
N GLN A 125 15.16 -12.29 -10.54
CA GLN A 125 15.61 -12.23 -9.15
C GLN A 125 17.08 -11.86 -9.06
N GLU A 126 17.92 -12.45 -9.89
CA GLU A 126 19.35 -12.09 -9.99
C GLU A 126 19.51 -10.61 -10.35
N LEU A 127 18.80 -10.14 -11.39
CA LEU A 127 18.86 -8.76 -11.84
C LEU A 127 18.46 -7.75 -10.75
N LEU A 128 17.35 -7.99 -10.07
CA LEU A 128 16.74 -7.04 -9.13
C LEU A 128 17.37 -7.06 -7.74
N PHE A 129 17.84 -8.23 -7.27
CA PHE A 129 18.27 -8.40 -5.88
C PHE A 129 19.77 -8.65 -5.69
N VAL A 130 20.47 -9.16 -6.71
CA VAL A 130 21.91 -9.39 -6.66
C VAL A 130 22.66 -8.28 -7.40
N GLN A 131 22.27 -8.02 -8.66
CA GLN A 131 22.87 -6.96 -9.47
C GLN A 131 22.30 -5.57 -9.14
N GLU A 132 21.19 -5.52 -8.43
CA GLU A 132 20.53 -4.30 -7.98
C GLU A 132 20.20 -3.30 -9.10
N GLN A 133 19.99 -3.80 -10.32
CA GLN A 133 19.74 -2.96 -11.49
C GLN A 133 18.34 -2.32 -11.40
N LEU A 134 18.32 -1.01 -11.65
CA LEU A 134 17.10 -0.22 -11.75
C LEU A 134 17.07 0.49 -13.09
N PRO A 135 15.89 0.63 -13.72
CA PRO A 135 15.76 1.50 -14.89
C PRO A 135 15.89 2.98 -14.50
N ASP A 136 16.16 3.81 -15.49
CA ASP A 136 16.01 5.26 -15.32
C ASP A 136 14.53 5.63 -15.37
N PHE A 137 13.98 6.07 -14.24
CA PHE A 137 12.60 6.53 -14.14
C PHE A 137 12.43 8.02 -14.52
N GLY A 138 13.50 8.73 -14.85
CA GLY A 138 13.47 10.17 -15.09
C GLY A 138 13.12 10.99 -13.84
N LYS A 139 13.32 10.42 -12.65
CA LYS A 139 12.99 10.99 -11.34
C LYS A 139 14.13 10.75 -10.35
N GLU A 140 14.33 11.70 -9.45
CA GLU A 140 15.29 11.56 -8.37
C GLU A 140 14.81 10.51 -7.35
N ILE A 141 15.63 9.48 -7.15
CA ILE A 141 15.38 8.42 -6.17
C ILE A 141 15.77 8.95 -4.79
N ASP A 142 14.87 8.79 -3.82
CA ASP A 142 15.17 9.05 -2.41
C ASP A 142 15.90 7.86 -1.80
N HIS A 143 15.29 6.68 -1.84
CA HIS A 143 15.90 5.44 -1.39
C HIS A 143 15.24 4.21 -2.03
N VAL A 144 15.86 3.04 -1.85
CA VAL A 144 15.35 1.76 -2.32
C VAL A 144 15.26 0.78 -1.16
N SER A 145 14.12 0.11 -1.02
CA SER A 145 13.92 -0.99 -0.06
C SER A 145 13.85 -2.33 -0.78
N ARG A 146 14.58 -3.32 -0.27
CA ARG A 146 14.56 -4.71 -0.75
C ARG A 146 14.05 -5.71 0.30
N ALA A 147 13.34 -5.23 1.31
CA ALA A 147 12.83 -6.06 2.40
C ALA A 147 11.77 -7.10 1.94
N ASP A 148 10.93 -6.72 0.95
CA ASP A 148 9.92 -7.61 0.34
C ASP A 148 9.63 -7.13 -1.08
N GLY A 149 10.42 -7.58 -2.03
CA GLY A 149 10.45 -7.03 -3.38
C GLY A 149 11.48 -5.91 -3.51
N CYS A 150 11.48 -5.23 -4.64
CA CYS A 150 12.27 -4.04 -4.90
C CYS A 150 11.33 -2.82 -4.95
N LYS A 151 11.35 -1.99 -3.92
CA LYS A 151 10.53 -0.76 -3.83
C LYS A 151 11.42 0.45 -3.95
N VAL A 152 11.14 1.29 -4.93
CA VAL A 152 11.83 2.56 -5.19
C VAL A 152 10.95 3.70 -4.70
N PHE A 153 11.50 4.55 -3.86
CA PHE A 153 10.86 5.77 -3.37
C PHE A 153 11.51 6.96 -4.06
N PHE A 154 10.69 7.89 -4.53
CA PHE A 154 11.16 9.11 -5.19
C PHE A 154 11.05 10.32 -4.25
N LYS A 155 11.87 11.34 -4.50
CA LYS A 155 11.89 12.58 -3.71
C LYS A 155 10.56 13.34 -3.69
N ASP A 156 9.73 13.16 -4.72
CA ASP A 156 8.39 13.75 -4.79
C ASP A 156 7.33 13.00 -3.95
N GLY A 157 7.74 11.93 -3.26
CA GLY A 157 6.87 11.09 -2.43
C GLY A 157 6.13 9.99 -3.19
N SER A 158 6.27 9.94 -4.52
CA SER A 158 5.77 8.82 -5.33
C SER A 158 6.64 7.57 -5.13
N TRP A 159 6.13 6.41 -5.52
CA TRP A 159 6.86 5.15 -5.38
C TRP A 159 6.41 4.11 -6.41
N ILE A 160 7.26 3.11 -6.62
CA ILE A 160 6.93 1.87 -7.34
C ILE A 160 7.57 0.67 -6.65
N ILE A 161 6.86 -0.44 -6.63
CA ILE A 161 7.36 -1.73 -6.14
C ILE A 161 7.25 -2.80 -7.22
N CYS A 162 8.26 -3.66 -7.30
CA CYS A 162 8.29 -4.86 -8.11
C CYS A 162 8.53 -6.07 -7.20
N ARG A 163 7.57 -7.01 -7.14
CA ARG A 163 7.58 -8.11 -6.18
C ARG A 163 7.14 -9.43 -6.81
N PHE A 164 7.88 -10.50 -6.54
CA PHE A 164 7.45 -11.84 -6.93
C PHE A 164 6.36 -12.35 -6.00
N SER A 165 5.31 -12.95 -6.58
CA SER A 165 4.31 -13.68 -5.80
C SER A 165 4.97 -14.91 -5.14
N GLY A 166 4.64 -15.12 -3.85
CA GLY A 166 5.10 -16.31 -3.12
C GLY A 166 4.32 -17.59 -3.46
N THR A 167 3.12 -17.44 -4.02
CA THR A 167 2.18 -18.55 -4.27
C THR A 167 1.91 -18.80 -5.74
N GLU A 168 2.19 -17.85 -6.61
CA GLU A 168 1.89 -17.90 -8.04
C GLU A 168 3.14 -17.56 -8.87
N PRO A 169 3.25 -18.03 -10.12
CA PRO A 169 4.35 -17.68 -11.00
C PRO A 169 4.16 -16.29 -11.62
N LEU A 170 4.01 -15.28 -10.76
CA LEU A 170 3.71 -13.90 -11.12
C LEU A 170 4.75 -12.93 -10.56
N LEU A 171 5.07 -11.92 -11.37
CA LEU A 171 5.67 -10.67 -10.92
C LEU A 171 4.56 -9.64 -10.79
N ARG A 172 4.44 -9.02 -9.64
CA ARG A 172 3.49 -7.95 -9.37
C ARG A 172 4.22 -6.63 -9.29
N MET A 173 3.68 -5.62 -9.95
CA MET A 173 4.13 -4.24 -9.83
C MET A 173 2.98 -3.42 -9.27
N ALA A 174 3.29 -2.47 -8.41
CA ALA A 174 2.35 -1.46 -7.95
C ALA A 174 3.08 -0.12 -7.87
N ALA A 175 2.39 0.94 -8.24
CA ALA A 175 2.95 2.29 -8.21
C ALA A 175 1.90 3.29 -7.73
N GLU A 176 2.39 4.36 -7.10
CA GLU A 176 1.55 5.47 -6.67
C GLU A 176 2.24 6.79 -7.02
N GLY A 177 1.45 7.74 -7.50
CA GLY A 177 1.92 9.06 -7.86
C GLY A 177 0.84 10.13 -7.71
N GLU A 178 1.19 11.38 -7.99
CA GLU A 178 0.25 12.51 -7.95
C GLU A 178 -0.73 12.52 -9.14
N THR A 179 -0.39 11.79 -10.20
CA THR A 179 -1.27 11.59 -11.36
C THR A 179 -1.31 10.12 -11.75
N ARG A 180 -2.43 9.70 -12.36
CA ARG A 180 -2.56 8.35 -12.89
C ARG A 180 -1.51 8.06 -13.97
N ALA A 181 -1.23 9.03 -14.82
CA ALA A 181 -0.20 8.91 -15.86
C ALA A 181 1.17 8.59 -15.24
N GLN A 182 1.57 9.29 -14.18
CA GLN A 182 2.83 9.05 -13.49
C GLN A 182 2.93 7.61 -12.95
N ALA A 183 1.90 7.11 -12.29
CA ALA A 183 1.89 5.74 -11.76
C ALA A 183 1.98 4.69 -12.88
N LEU A 184 1.25 4.89 -13.98
CA LEU A 184 1.30 4.02 -15.16
C LEU A 184 2.67 4.07 -15.86
N ASP A 185 3.29 5.25 -15.97
CA ASP A 185 4.61 5.42 -16.57
C ASP A 185 5.68 4.65 -15.82
N TYR A 186 5.66 4.65 -14.49
CA TYR A 186 6.59 3.85 -13.68
C TYR A 186 6.47 2.35 -13.99
N ILE A 187 5.25 1.83 -14.05
CA ILE A 187 4.99 0.42 -14.39
C ILE A 187 5.48 0.14 -15.81
N HIS A 188 5.21 1.02 -16.77
CA HIS A 188 5.64 0.87 -18.16
C HIS A 188 7.16 0.87 -18.29
N ILE A 189 7.86 1.80 -17.63
CA ILE A 189 9.33 1.89 -17.65
C ILE A 189 9.93 0.58 -17.10
N TRP A 190 9.44 0.10 -15.97
CA TRP A 190 9.98 -1.12 -15.38
C TRP A 190 9.64 -2.36 -16.20
N ARG A 191 8.40 -2.47 -16.68
CA ARG A 191 7.99 -3.52 -17.60
C ARG A 191 8.92 -3.62 -18.81
N LYS A 192 9.20 -2.49 -19.45
CA LYS A 192 10.10 -2.42 -20.62
C LYS A 192 11.53 -2.84 -20.26
N ALA A 193 12.05 -2.38 -19.14
CA ALA A 193 13.40 -2.71 -18.68
C ALA A 193 13.57 -4.21 -18.34
N LEU A 194 12.49 -4.88 -17.91
CA LEU A 194 12.48 -6.30 -17.59
C LEU A 194 12.00 -7.18 -18.75
N ASP A 195 11.73 -6.60 -19.93
CA ASP A 195 11.23 -7.32 -21.12
C ASP A 195 10.01 -8.22 -20.80
N LEU A 196 8.94 -7.60 -20.27
CA LEU A 196 7.69 -8.24 -19.84
C LEU A 196 6.50 -7.87 -20.72
#